data_8177adc913bb6c4cf146e9c5ac42d85e
#
_entry.id   8177adc913bb6c4cf146e9c5ac42d85e
#
_cell.length_a   1.000
_cell.length_b   1.000
_cell.length_c   1.000
_cell.angle_alpha   90.00
_cell.angle_beta   90.00
_cell.angle_gamma   90.00
#
_symmetry.space_group_name_H-M   'P 1'
#
loop_
_entity.id
_entity.type
_entity.pdbx_description
1 polymer ?
#
loop_
_entity_poly.entity_id
_entity_poly.type
_entity_poly.pdbx_seq_one_letter_code
_entity_poly.pdbx_strand_id
1 'polypeptide(L)'
;MLVSTRPPSGRHHRGPGERAAWLEASYCTRRLGRVYAQAAWQILADAARLGVIRHGRPEAWAAGAVAALVRGTGLLGADGALTAQEVADELDVTVGALAVTERELARVLNLARYARRLHAARGWTD
;
A
#
# COMPACT_ATOMS: atom_id res chain seq x y z
N MET A 1 -17.39 19.91 -12.40
CA MET A 1 -17.34 19.35 -12.31
C MET A 1 -17.26 18.68 -11.85
N LEU A 2 -17.16 18.44 -11.56
CA LEU A 2 -17.08 17.73 -11.14
C LEU A 2 -16.61 16.94 -11.04
N VAL A 3 -16.12 16.88 -10.91
CA VAL A 3 -15.66 16.20 -10.88
C VAL A 3 -15.39 15.42 -10.42
N SER A 4 -15.22 15.63 -10.41
CA SER A 4 -15.01 14.52 -10.01
C SER A 4 -14.17 14.13 -8.91
N THR A 5 -14.70 14.20 -7.82
CA THR A 5 -14.06 13.68 -6.65
C THR A 5 -14.33 12.21 -6.46
N ARG A 6 -15.27 11.69 -7.18
CA ARG A 6 -15.52 10.28 -7.05
C ARG A 6 -14.41 9.47 -7.71
N PRO A 7 -14.21 8.26 -7.24
CA PRO A 7 -13.16 7.44 -7.83
C PRO A 7 -13.45 7.16 -9.30
N PRO A 8 -12.42 7.07 -10.09
CA PRO A 8 -12.64 6.74 -11.49
C PRO A 8 -13.20 5.34 -11.63
N SER A 9 -14.01 5.15 -12.63
CA SER A 9 -14.42 3.80 -12.97
C SER A 9 -13.21 3.07 -13.49
N GLY A 10 -13.34 1.76 -13.68
CA GLY A 10 -12.22 0.97 -14.14
C GLY A 10 -11.58 1.49 -15.40
N ARG A 11 -12.39 1.96 -16.31
CA ARG A 11 -11.86 2.42 -17.58
C ARG A 11 -11.12 3.74 -17.48
N HIS A 12 -11.23 4.42 -16.35
CA HIS A 12 -10.56 5.71 -16.16
C HIS A 12 -9.28 5.59 -15.38
N HIS A 13 -8.90 4.41 -14.99
CA HIS A 13 -7.66 4.24 -14.29
C HIS A 13 -6.52 4.56 -15.23
N ARG A 14 -5.68 5.48 -14.82
CA ARG A 14 -4.65 6.01 -15.67
C ARG A 14 -3.42 5.16 -15.75
N GLY A 15 -3.27 4.26 -14.84
CA GLY A 15 -2.11 3.42 -14.86
C GLY A 15 -2.02 2.58 -13.63
N PRO A 16 -0.96 1.77 -13.53
CA PRO A 16 -0.83 0.83 -12.43
C PRO A 16 -0.74 1.51 -11.06
N GLY A 17 -0.19 2.72 -11.00
CA GLY A 17 -0.09 3.41 -9.72
C GLY A 17 -1.45 3.76 -9.16
N GLU A 18 -2.31 4.30 -9.99
CA GLU A 18 -3.64 4.70 -9.54
C GLU A 18 -4.48 3.48 -9.19
N ARG A 19 -4.37 2.45 -10.02
CA ARG A 19 -5.11 1.23 -9.75
C ARG A 19 -4.60 0.53 -8.50
N ALA A 20 -3.30 0.55 -8.27
CA ALA A 20 -2.73 -0.01 -7.06
C ALA A 20 -3.25 0.72 -5.83
N ALA A 21 -3.34 2.05 -5.89
CA ALA A 21 -3.86 2.83 -4.78
C ALA A 21 -5.30 2.44 -4.46
N TRP A 22 -6.08 2.18 -5.47
CA TRP A 22 -7.45 1.73 -5.30
C TRP A 22 -7.54 0.41 -4.57
N LEU A 23 -6.73 -0.55 -5.02
CA LEU A 23 -6.75 -1.88 -4.46
C LEU A 23 -6.30 -1.88 -3.00
N GLU A 24 -5.23 -1.14 -2.69
CA GLU A 24 -4.77 -1.09 -1.31
C GLU A 24 -5.76 -0.36 -0.42
N ALA A 25 -6.39 0.69 -0.93
CA ALA A 25 -7.35 1.43 -0.13
C ALA A 25 -8.52 0.53 0.26
N SER A 26 -8.99 -0.25 -0.68
CA SER A 26 -10.07 -1.18 -0.43
C SER A 26 -9.67 -2.24 0.60
N TYR A 27 -8.49 -2.83 0.42
CA TYR A 27 -7.99 -3.83 1.33
C TYR A 27 -7.80 -3.26 2.74
N CYS A 28 -7.09 -2.15 2.83
CA CYS A 28 -6.75 -1.58 4.13
C CYS A 28 -7.98 -1.10 4.89
N THR A 29 -8.93 -0.51 4.17
CA THR A 29 -10.14 -0.03 4.84
C THR A 29 -10.88 -1.17 5.50
N ARG A 30 -10.94 -2.31 4.84
CA ARG A 30 -11.62 -3.48 5.39
C ARG A 30 -10.85 -4.14 6.52
N ARG A 31 -9.54 -4.21 6.39
CA ARG A 31 -8.73 -5.04 7.28
C ARG A 31 -8.01 -4.26 8.37
N LEU A 32 -7.61 -3.04 8.09
CA LEU A 32 -6.70 -2.32 8.97
C LEU A 32 -7.24 -0.96 9.40
N GLY A 33 -8.17 -0.42 8.66
CA GLY A 33 -8.73 0.87 9.00
C GLY A 33 -8.23 1.99 8.09
N ARG A 34 -8.90 3.12 8.23
CA ARG A 34 -8.69 4.23 7.32
C ARG A 34 -7.30 4.83 7.41
N VAL A 35 -6.72 4.85 8.60
CA VAL A 35 -5.40 5.46 8.77
C VAL A 35 -4.35 4.68 8.00
N TYR A 36 -4.44 3.35 8.05
CA TYR A 36 -3.55 2.51 7.26
C TYR A 36 -3.79 2.69 5.77
N ALA A 37 -5.07 2.78 5.38
CA ALA A 37 -5.39 2.96 3.97
C ALA A 37 -4.77 4.24 3.44
N GLN A 38 -4.82 5.31 4.21
CA GLN A 38 -4.30 6.59 3.79
C GLN A 38 -2.78 6.57 3.71
N ALA A 39 -2.12 5.95 4.68
CA ALA A 39 -0.66 5.88 4.68
C ALA A 39 -0.15 5.07 3.50
N ALA A 40 -0.77 3.94 3.22
CA ALA A 40 -0.35 3.12 2.08
C ALA A 40 -0.65 3.84 0.77
N TRP A 41 -1.75 4.55 0.70
CA TRP A 41 -2.07 5.34 -0.47
C TRP A 41 -0.98 6.37 -0.75
N GLN A 42 -0.47 7.00 0.31
CA GLN A 42 0.57 7.99 0.15
C GLN A 42 1.87 7.35 -0.37
N ILE A 43 2.18 6.15 0.11
CA ILE A 43 3.34 5.43 -0.41
C ILE A 43 3.22 5.24 -1.92
N LEU A 44 2.07 4.78 -2.36
CA LEU A 44 1.86 4.52 -3.78
C LEU A 44 1.84 5.80 -4.60
N ALA A 45 1.25 6.86 -4.07
CA ALA A 45 1.22 8.14 -4.77
C ALA A 45 2.63 8.70 -4.96
N ASP A 46 3.44 8.61 -3.90
CA ASP A 46 4.82 9.11 -3.97
C ASP A 46 5.64 8.27 -4.94
N ALA A 47 5.47 6.96 -4.89
CA ALA A 47 6.19 6.07 -5.79
C ALA A 47 5.79 6.32 -7.25
N ALA A 48 4.51 6.54 -7.49
CA ALA A 48 4.04 6.82 -8.84
C ALA A 48 4.65 8.13 -9.37
N ARG A 49 4.73 9.13 -8.51
CA ARG A 49 5.34 10.40 -8.90
C ARG A 49 6.81 10.23 -9.26
N LEU A 50 7.49 9.33 -8.58
CA LEU A 50 8.90 9.09 -8.85
C LEU A 50 9.11 8.16 -10.04
N GLY A 51 8.04 7.69 -10.65
CA GLY A 51 8.13 6.84 -11.82
C GLY A 51 8.51 5.41 -11.53
N VAL A 52 8.36 4.97 -10.29
CA VAL A 52 8.72 3.62 -9.90
C VAL A 52 7.67 2.61 -10.36
N ILE A 53 6.40 3.00 -10.30
CA ILE A 53 5.31 2.11 -10.65
C ILE A 53 5.02 2.27 -12.13
N ARG A 54 5.76 1.56 -12.94
CA ARG A 54 5.63 1.68 -14.39
C ARG A 54 5.03 0.47 -15.06
N HIS A 55 5.26 -0.68 -14.49
CA HIS A 55 4.81 -1.93 -15.08
C HIS A 55 4.62 -2.93 -13.97
N GLY A 56 4.17 -4.10 -14.36
CA GLY A 56 3.80 -5.08 -13.39
C GLY A 56 2.33 -4.94 -13.04
N ARG A 57 1.85 -5.84 -12.23
CA ARG A 57 0.45 -5.86 -11.85
C ARG A 57 0.18 -4.86 -10.74
N PRO A 58 -0.91 -4.09 -10.87
CA PRO A 58 -1.29 -3.17 -9.77
C PRO A 58 -1.47 -3.89 -8.43
N GLU A 59 -1.97 -5.11 -8.47
CA GLU A 59 -2.14 -5.90 -7.25
C GLU A 59 -0.83 -6.10 -6.52
N ALA A 60 0.24 -6.31 -7.25
CA ALA A 60 1.54 -6.52 -6.64
C ALA A 60 2.05 -5.24 -5.96
N TRP A 61 1.83 -4.10 -6.59
CA TRP A 61 2.24 -2.84 -5.97
C TRP A 61 1.41 -2.52 -4.74
N ALA A 62 0.11 -2.81 -4.80
CA ALA A 62 -0.76 -2.62 -3.64
C ALA A 62 -0.28 -3.50 -2.49
N ALA A 63 0.01 -4.76 -2.78
CA ALA A 63 0.46 -5.69 -1.74
C ALA A 63 1.79 -5.26 -1.15
N GLY A 64 2.71 -4.79 -2.00
CA GLY A 64 4.01 -4.32 -1.52
C GLY A 64 3.90 -3.13 -0.60
N ALA A 65 3.02 -2.18 -0.93
CA ALA A 65 2.84 -1.00 -0.09
C ALA A 65 2.21 -1.36 1.26
N VAL A 66 1.21 -2.24 1.25
CA VAL A 66 0.59 -2.68 2.49
C VAL A 66 1.60 -3.42 3.35
N ALA A 67 2.35 -4.34 2.75
CA ALA A 67 3.34 -5.12 3.49
C ALA A 67 4.40 -4.22 4.12
N ALA A 68 4.87 -3.23 3.36
CA ALA A 68 5.88 -2.31 3.87
C ALA A 68 5.36 -1.57 5.11
N LEU A 69 4.12 -1.15 5.04
CA LEU A 69 3.54 -0.37 6.14
C LEU A 69 3.29 -1.23 7.37
N VAL A 70 2.69 -2.41 7.18
CA VAL A 70 2.40 -3.26 8.33
C VAL A 70 3.66 -3.84 8.94
N ARG A 71 4.70 -4.05 8.12
CA ARG A 71 5.99 -4.47 8.66
C ARG A 71 6.60 -3.37 9.51
N GLY A 72 6.51 -2.13 9.04
CA GLY A 72 7.05 -0.98 9.78
C GLY A 72 6.33 -0.70 11.08
N THR A 73 5.08 -1.13 11.19
CA THR A 73 4.32 -0.92 12.42
C THR A 73 4.26 -2.17 13.30
N GLY A 74 4.95 -3.24 12.90
CA GLY A 74 5.03 -4.44 13.72
C GLY A 74 3.86 -5.39 13.59
N LEU A 75 2.95 -5.15 12.66
CA LEU A 75 1.80 -6.03 12.49
C LEU A 75 2.09 -7.22 11.59
N LEU A 76 3.19 -7.18 10.86
CA LEU A 76 3.53 -8.26 9.96
C LEU A 76 4.59 -9.15 10.58
N GLY A 77 4.40 -10.45 10.48
CA GLY A 77 5.38 -11.38 10.98
C GLY A 77 4.78 -12.40 11.91
N ALA A 78 5.65 -13.19 12.55
CA ALA A 78 5.21 -14.33 13.32
C ALA A 78 4.30 -13.95 14.49
N ASP A 79 4.61 -12.85 15.15
CA ASP A 79 3.81 -12.39 16.28
C ASP A 79 2.82 -11.31 15.90
N GLY A 80 2.72 -11.00 14.61
CA GLY A 80 1.85 -9.95 14.16
C GLY A 80 0.46 -10.44 13.83
N ALA A 81 -0.44 -9.50 13.60
CA ALA A 81 -1.81 -9.82 13.23
C ALA A 81 -1.91 -10.32 11.80
N LEU A 82 -0.89 -10.07 10.98
CA LEU A 82 -0.92 -10.40 9.57
C LEU A 82 0.37 -11.07 9.15
N THR A 83 0.26 -11.89 8.11
CA THR A 83 1.45 -12.43 7.45
C THR A 83 1.49 -11.92 6.03
N ALA A 84 2.68 -11.96 5.44
CA ALA A 84 2.83 -11.56 4.04
C ALA A 84 1.96 -12.42 3.13
N GLN A 85 1.82 -13.71 3.49
CA GLN A 85 0.99 -14.61 2.70
C GLN A 85 -0.46 -14.17 2.71
N GLU A 86 -0.96 -13.74 3.86
CA GLU A 86 -2.35 -13.27 3.94
C GLU A 86 -2.59 -12.04 3.10
N VAL A 87 -1.65 -11.10 3.14
CA VAL A 87 -1.78 -9.90 2.32
C VAL A 87 -1.75 -10.27 0.84
N ALA A 88 -0.81 -11.12 0.47
CA ALA A 88 -0.67 -11.53 -0.92
C ALA A 88 -1.91 -12.26 -1.41
N ASP A 89 -2.43 -13.18 -0.59
CA ASP A 89 -3.60 -13.96 -0.98
C ASP A 89 -4.81 -13.06 -1.22
N GLU A 90 -5.03 -12.11 -0.34
CA GLU A 90 -6.20 -11.24 -0.47
C GLU A 90 -6.09 -10.28 -1.64
N LEU A 91 -4.89 -9.95 -2.04
CA LEU A 91 -4.69 -9.07 -3.18
C LEU A 91 -4.37 -9.84 -4.46
N ASP A 92 -4.45 -11.15 -4.39
CA ASP A 92 -4.33 -12.04 -5.54
C ASP A 92 -2.96 -11.94 -6.20
N VAL A 93 -1.91 -12.02 -5.37
CA VAL A 93 -0.54 -12.05 -5.86
C VAL A 93 0.23 -13.11 -5.11
N THR A 94 1.42 -13.42 -5.59
CA THR A 94 2.30 -14.32 -4.86
C THR A 94 3.11 -13.53 -3.84
N VAL A 95 3.58 -14.24 -2.82
CA VAL A 95 4.47 -13.62 -1.84
C VAL A 95 5.74 -13.11 -2.52
N GLY A 96 6.20 -13.82 -3.55
CA GLY A 96 7.36 -13.36 -4.29
C GLY A 96 7.14 -12.02 -4.96
N ALA A 97 5.99 -11.85 -5.61
CA ALA A 97 5.68 -10.59 -6.26
C ALA A 97 5.56 -9.47 -5.24
N LEU A 98 4.92 -9.76 -4.11
CA LEU A 98 4.81 -8.79 -3.03
C LEU A 98 6.20 -8.36 -2.54
N ALA A 99 7.10 -9.32 -2.35
CA ALA A 99 8.43 -9.02 -1.86
C ALA A 99 9.22 -8.15 -2.83
N VAL A 100 9.05 -8.41 -4.13
CA VAL A 100 9.75 -7.62 -5.13
C VAL A 100 9.29 -6.16 -5.10
N THR A 101 7.98 -5.94 -5.07
CA THR A 101 7.46 -4.58 -5.06
C THR A 101 7.80 -3.86 -3.75
N GLU A 102 7.72 -4.58 -2.64
CA GLU A 102 8.10 -3.98 -1.37
C GLU A 102 9.55 -3.51 -1.39
N ARG A 103 10.43 -4.33 -1.96
CA ARG A 103 11.85 -3.98 -2.06
C ARG A 103 12.07 -2.78 -2.96
N GLU A 104 11.33 -2.71 -4.07
CA GLU A 104 11.44 -1.57 -4.96
C GLU A 104 10.99 -0.29 -4.28
N LEU A 105 9.91 -0.35 -3.53
CA LEU A 105 9.46 0.80 -2.78
C LEU A 105 10.48 1.24 -1.75
N ALA A 106 11.07 0.28 -1.05
CA ALA A 106 12.07 0.58 -0.04
C ALA A 106 13.31 1.23 -0.64
N ARG A 107 13.61 0.93 -1.90
CA ARG A 107 14.77 1.50 -2.55
C ARG A 107 14.64 2.98 -2.82
N VAL A 108 13.45 3.47 -3.06
CA VAL A 108 13.24 4.85 -3.46
C VAL A 108 12.56 5.71 -2.42
N LEU A 109 11.94 5.09 -1.41
CA LEU A 109 11.21 5.82 -0.38
C LEU A 109 11.74 5.46 0.99
N ASN A 110 11.70 6.42 1.89
CA ASN A 110 11.99 6.16 3.29
C ASN A 110 10.72 5.63 3.95
N LEU A 111 10.55 4.32 3.89
CA LEU A 111 9.30 3.72 4.36
C LEU A 111 9.06 3.91 5.85
N ALA A 112 10.13 4.06 6.63
CA ALA A 112 9.98 4.30 8.06
C ALA A 112 9.23 5.59 8.36
N ARG A 113 9.33 6.58 7.48
CA ARG A 113 8.60 7.82 7.67
C ARG A 113 7.10 7.61 7.65
N TYR A 114 6.64 6.75 6.76
CA TYR A 114 5.20 6.49 6.67
C TYR A 114 4.70 5.78 7.91
N ALA A 115 5.48 4.84 8.41
CA ALA A 115 5.13 4.13 9.63
C ALA A 115 5.09 5.09 10.83
N ARG A 116 6.07 6.00 10.92
CA ARG A 116 6.09 6.96 12.01
C ARG A 116 4.88 7.90 11.97
N ARG A 117 4.52 8.33 10.77
CA ARG A 117 3.34 9.17 10.62
C ARG A 117 2.07 8.44 11.03
N LEU A 118 2.03 7.16 10.71
CA LEU A 118 0.90 6.32 11.09
C LEU A 118 0.78 6.23 12.60
N HIS A 119 1.90 6.02 13.30
CA HIS A 119 1.89 5.98 14.75
C HIS A 119 1.37 7.29 15.33
N ALA A 120 1.85 8.40 14.81
CA ALA A 120 1.42 9.70 15.26
C ALA A 120 -0.07 9.91 15.03
N ALA A 121 -0.55 9.51 13.86
CA ALA A 121 -1.95 9.69 13.52
C ALA A 121 -2.88 8.86 14.40
N ARG A 122 -2.37 7.72 14.88
CA ARG A 122 -3.17 6.86 15.76
C ARG A 122 -3.06 7.24 17.21
N GLY A 123 -2.24 8.24 17.53
CA GLY A 123 -2.07 8.67 18.89
C GLY A 123 -1.17 7.77 19.72
N TRP A 124 -0.41 6.91 19.08
CA TRP A 124 0.54 6.06 19.79
C TRP A 124 1.71 6.88 20.30
N THR A 125 2.15 6.55 21.50
CA THR A 125 3.35 7.17 22.05
C THR A 125 4.31 6.06 22.40
N ASP A 126 5.57 6.35 22.25
CA ASP A 126 6.59 5.35 22.57
C ASP A 126 7.18 5.57 23.93
#